data_898105c5d17cbd0d681be2a739f39525
#
_entry.id   898105c5d17cbd0d681be2a739f39525
#
_cell.length_a   1.000
_cell.length_b   1.000
_cell.length_c   1.000
_cell.angle_alpha   90.00
_cell.angle_beta   90.00
_cell.angle_gamma   90.00
#
_symmetry.space_group_name_H-M   'P 1'
#
loop_
_entity.id
_entity.type
_entity.pdbx_description
1 polymer ?
#
loop_
_entity_poly.entity_id
_entity_poly.type
_entity_poly.pdbx_seq_one_letter_code
_entity_poly.pdbx_strand_id
1 'polypeptide(L)'
;MTDEINIMLVEDQPEYRDVIKLAIDKTSDLHLASMYGTAEKALSSLQRSLPDVILLDLRLLGMSGIDAIPKFRESSPSTPIIVLTNSNRERDILAAISHGAAGYLLKCASLDQIIDGIHTVMGGGASLDPSVAKLIMRNISDESVPDTLSLSKRKMEVLSLLAEGLVKKEIADQLNIAYGTVDSYIKEIYEELHVHNAPSAVNKAHRLGLFKKRK
;
A
#
# COMPACT_ATOMS: atom_id res chain seq x y z
N MET A 1 23.59 -19.32 -21.31
CA MET A 1 22.64 -20.07 -20.47
C MET A 1 21.81 -19.00 -19.80
N THR A 2 20.56 -18.86 -20.16
CA THR A 2 19.63 -17.94 -19.42
C THR A 2 19.44 -18.60 -18.05
N ASP A 3 19.82 -17.90 -16.97
CA ASP A 3 19.57 -18.37 -15.62
C ASP A 3 18.04 -18.48 -15.44
N GLU A 4 17.58 -19.68 -15.04
CA GLU A 4 16.17 -19.97 -14.78
C GLU A 4 15.70 -19.16 -13.56
N ILE A 5 14.59 -18.45 -13.69
CA ILE A 5 14.03 -17.61 -12.61
C ILE A 5 13.25 -18.50 -11.62
N ASN A 6 13.73 -18.57 -10.39
CA ASN A 6 13.12 -19.37 -9.32
C ASN A 6 11.99 -18.58 -8.62
N ILE A 7 10.77 -19.08 -8.71
CA ILE A 7 9.55 -18.44 -8.22
C ILE A 7 9.08 -19.11 -6.94
N MET A 8 8.76 -18.32 -5.93
CA MET A 8 7.97 -18.73 -4.78
C MET A 8 6.54 -18.25 -4.96
N LEU A 9 5.56 -19.15 -4.86
CA LEU A 9 4.13 -18.80 -4.86
C LEU A 9 3.54 -18.95 -3.46
N VAL A 10 2.90 -17.89 -2.97
CA VAL A 10 2.19 -17.87 -1.68
C VAL A 10 0.71 -17.60 -1.94
N GLU A 11 -0.10 -18.65 -1.88
CA GLU A 11 -1.49 -18.68 -2.31
C GLU A 11 -2.23 -19.76 -1.50
N ASP A 12 -3.37 -19.48 -0.90
CA ASP A 12 -4.12 -20.43 -0.09
C ASP A 12 -5.11 -21.28 -0.90
N GLN A 13 -5.49 -20.84 -2.11
CA GLN A 13 -6.42 -21.56 -2.99
C GLN A 13 -5.69 -22.61 -3.84
N PRO A 14 -5.89 -23.92 -3.61
CA PRO A 14 -5.18 -24.98 -4.34
C PRO A 14 -5.39 -24.91 -5.85
N GLU A 15 -6.63 -24.64 -6.29
CA GLU A 15 -7.00 -24.60 -7.70
C GLU A 15 -6.24 -23.47 -8.43
N TYR A 16 -6.05 -22.34 -7.78
CA TYR A 16 -5.30 -21.23 -8.37
C TYR A 16 -3.79 -21.51 -8.40
N ARG A 17 -3.25 -22.19 -7.38
CA ARG A 17 -1.86 -22.67 -7.41
C ARG A 17 -1.59 -23.57 -8.60
N ASP A 18 -2.53 -24.50 -8.89
CA ASP A 18 -2.39 -25.41 -10.03
C ASP A 18 -2.41 -24.67 -11.38
N VAL A 19 -3.24 -23.64 -11.50
CA VAL A 19 -3.30 -22.77 -12.68
C VAL A 19 -1.98 -22.04 -12.90
N ILE A 20 -1.42 -21.42 -11.86
CA ILE A 20 -0.14 -20.70 -11.94
C ILE A 20 1.01 -21.67 -12.23
N LYS A 21 1.02 -22.83 -11.56
CA LYS A 21 2.01 -23.88 -11.81
C LYS A 21 2.01 -24.30 -13.28
N LEU A 22 0.84 -24.58 -13.85
CA LEU A 22 0.72 -24.98 -15.27
C LEU A 22 1.22 -23.89 -16.23
N ALA A 23 1.03 -22.61 -15.90
CA ALA A 23 1.53 -21.50 -16.71
C ALA A 23 3.06 -21.41 -16.67
N ILE A 24 3.64 -21.50 -15.46
CA ILE A 24 5.09 -21.47 -15.26
C ILE A 24 5.76 -22.69 -15.92
N ASP A 25 5.23 -23.89 -15.75
CA ASP A 25 5.77 -25.12 -16.33
C ASP A 25 5.82 -25.11 -17.87
N LYS A 26 5.04 -24.24 -18.52
CA LYS A 26 5.06 -24.05 -19.99
C LYS A 26 6.10 -23.03 -20.46
N THR A 27 6.73 -22.32 -19.55
CA THR A 27 7.66 -21.24 -19.84
C THR A 27 9.08 -21.71 -19.51
N SER A 28 9.95 -21.74 -20.52
CA SER A 28 11.23 -22.46 -20.45
C SER A 28 12.30 -21.85 -19.53
N ASP A 29 12.13 -20.60 -19.14
CA ASP A 29 13.06 -19.82 -18.31
C ASP A 29 12.49 -19.50 -16.92
N LEU A 30 11.30 -20.04 -16.58
CA LEU A 30 10.68 -19.90 -15.28
C LEU A 30 10.60 -21.26 -14.56
N HIS A 31 10.89 -21.26 -13.27
CA HIS A 31 10.80 -22.44 -12.42
C HIS A 31 10.00 -22.14 -11.13
N LEU A 32 8.95 -22.90 -10.88
CA LEU A 32 8.21 -22.82 -9.64
C LEU A 32 8.93 -23.61 -8.53
N ALA A 33 9.89 -22.96 -7.87
CA ALA A 33 10.76 -23.59 -6.88
C ALA A 33 10.00 -24.00 -5.60
N SER A 34 8.95 -23.26 -5.21
CA SER A 34 8.19 -23.57 -4.01
C SER A 34 6.79 -22.96 -4.02
N MET A 35 5.86 -23.62 -3.31
CA MET A 35 4.48 -23.15 -3.12
C MET A 35 4.07 -23.28 -1.65
N TYR A 36 3.44 -22.25 -1.12
CA TYR A 36 2.97 -22.21 0.26
C TYR A 36 1.51 -21.71 0.34
N GLY A 37 0.72 -22.34 1.20
CA GLY A 37 -0.67 -21.92 1.45
C GLY A 37 -0.79 -20.81 2.50
N THR A 38 0.30 -20.41 3.18
CA THR A 38 0.30 -19.35 4.20
C THR A 38 1.62 -18.58 4.16
N ALA A 39 1.55 -17.30 4.56
CA ALA A 39 2.72 -16.42 4.59
C ALA A 39 3.76 -16.88 5.62
N GLU A 40 3.33 -17.43 6.76
CA GLU A 40 4.22 -17.89 7.83
C GLU A 40 5.10 -19.06 7.37
N LYS A 41 4.53 -20.03 6.62
CA LYS A 41 5.30 -21.13 6.05
C LYS A 41 6.30 -20.66 5.01
N ALA A 42 5.88 -19.72 4.16
CA ALA A 42 6.75 -19.14 3.15
C ALA A 42 7.91 -18.37 3.79
N LEU A 43 7.66 -17.51 4.79
CA LEU A 43 8.70 -16.78 5.53
C LEU A 43 9.72 -17.74 6.18
N SER A 44 9.23 -18.80 6.81
CA SER A 44 10.11 -19.80 7.45
C SER A 44 11.00 -20.54 6.45
N SER A 45 10.61 -20.63 5.19
CA SER A 45 11.39 -21.32 4.15
C SER A 45 12.53 -20.48 3.59
N LEU A 46 12.47 -19.16 3.68
CA LEU A 46 13.53 -18.25 3.19
C LEU A 46 14.89 -18.49 3.83
N GLN A 47 14.92 -19.06 5.02
CA GLN A 47 16.18 -19.46 5.69
C GLN A 47 16.93 -20.58 4.98
N ARG A 48 16.25 -21.33 4.09
CA ARG A 48 16.82 -22.50 3.41
C ARG A 48 17.15 -22.23 1.94
N SER A 49 16.30 -21.46 1.28
CA SER A 49 16.47 -21.11 -0.14
C SER A 49 15.75 -19.79 -0.41
N LEU A 50 16.43 -18.89 -1.08
CA LEU A 50 15.88 -17.62 -1.53
C LEU A 50 15.35 -17.78 -2.95
N PRO A 51 14.10 -17.38 -3.23
CA PRO A 51 13.59 -17.29 -4.59
C PRO A 51 14.11 -16.01 -5.26
N ASP A 52 14.09 -15.99 -6.59
CA ASP A 52 14.37 -14.80 -7.37
C ASP A 52 13.20 -13.82 -7.35
N VAL A 53 11.96 -14.33 -7.25
CA VAL A 53 10.73 -13.53 -7.14
C VAL A 53 9.68 -14.25 -6.29
N ILE A 54 8.87 -13.46 -5.56
CA ILE A 54 7.73 -13.95 -4.78
C ILE A 54 6.44 -13.49 -5.44
N LEU A 55 5.54 -14.43 -5.79
CA LEU A 55 4.14 -14.17 -6.12
C LEU A 55 3.32 -14.32 -4.84
N LEU A 56 2.61 -13.27 -4.42
CA LEU A 56 1.96 -13.21 -3.11
C LEU A 56 0.49 -12.81 -3.23
N ASP A 57 -0.42 -13.67 -2.76
CA ASP A 57 -1.79 -13.22 -2.54
C ASP A 57 -1.89 -12.39 -1.24
N LEU A 58 -2.77 -11.39 -1.27
CA LEU A 58 -3.07 -10.57 -0.09
C LEU A 58 -4.06 -11.27 0.85
N ARG A 59 -4.90 -12.16 0.31
CA ARG A 59 -5.98 -12.80 1.04
C ARG A 59 -5.60 -14.21 1.47
N LEU A 60 -4.65 -14.29 2.40
CA LEU A 60 -4.19 -15.56 2.98
C LEU A 60 -4.86 -15.85 4.32
N LEU A 61 -4.98 -17.12 4.65
CA LEU A 61 -5.34 -17.56 5.99
C LEU A 61 -4.17 -17.28 6.96
N GLY A 62 -4.49 -16.83 8.16
CA GLY A 62 -3.49 -16.41 9.15
C GLY A 62 -3.00 -15.00 8.92
N MET A 63 -1.72 -14.82 8.65
CA MET A 63 -1.14 -13.51 8.33
C MET A 63 -1.58 -13.06 6.94
N SER A 64 -2.14 -11.84 6.83
CA SER A 64 -2.48 -11.28 5.53
C SER A 64 -1.23 -11.05 4.68
N GLY A 65 -1.38 -11.12 3.34
CA GLY A 65 -0.28 -10.80 2.43
C GLY A 65 0.24 -9.37 2.61
N ILE A 66 -0.64 -8.40 2.93
CA ILE A 66 -0.23 -7.02 3.22
C ILE A 66 0.74 -6.95 4.40
N ASP A 67 0.43 -7.64 5.51
CA ASP A 67 1.29 -7.69 6.70
C ASP A 67 2.54 -8.53 6.48
N ALA A 68 2.52 -9.42 5.50
CA ALA A 68 3.65 -10.28 5.13
C ALA A 68 4.70 -9.54 4.29
N ILE A 69 4.32 -8.57 3.43
CA ILE A 69 5.25 -7.85 2.55
C ILE A 69 6.45 -7.28 3.31
N PRO A 70 6.28 -6.47 4.39
CA PRO A 70 7.43 -5.92 5.10
C PRO A 70 8.33 -7.00 5.70
N LYS A 71 7.77 -8.13 6.15
CA LYS A 71 8.55 -9.26 6.70
C LYS A 71 9.35 -9.99 5.63
N PHE A 72 8.78 -10.18 4.43
CA PHE A 72 9.51 -10.69 3.27
C PHE A 72 10.64 -9.75 2.88
N ARG A 73 10.40 -8.44 2.85
CA ARG A 73 11.41 -7.41 2.55
C ARG A 73 12.53 -7.37 3.58
N GLU A 74 12.23 -7.59 4.85
CA GLU A 74 13.24 -7.70 5.92
C GLU A 74 14.07 -8.97 5.79
N SER A 75 13.42 -10.11 5.50
CA SER A 75 14.08 -11.43 5.39
C SER A 75 14.84 -11.63 4.08
N SER A 76 14.41 -10.98 3.00
CA SER A 76 15.01 -11.05 1.65
C SER A 76 14.89 -9.70 0.93
N PRO A 77 15.75 -8.71 1.25
CA PRO A 77 15.64 -7.35 0.74
C PRO A 77 15.79 -7.24 -0.80
N SER A 78 16.53 -8.16 -1.41
CA SER A 78 16.79 -8.19 -2.86
C SER A 78 15.69 -8.89 -3.67
N THR A 79 14.88 -9.75 -3.06
CA THR A 79 13.84 -10.50 -3.75
C THR A 79 12.61 -9.62 -3.99
N PRO A 80 12.24 -9.32 -5.24
CA PRO A 80 11.04 -8.58 -5.55
C PRO A 80 9.78 -9.37 -5.22
N ILE A 81 8.73 -8.65 -4.82
CA ILE A 81 7.42 -9.21 -4.50
C ILE A 81 6.40 -8.69 -5.50
N ILE A 82 5.73 -9.59 -6.22
CA ILE A 82 4.59 -9.29 -7.07
C ILE A 82 3.33 -9.74 -6.34
N VAL A 83 2.47 -8.80 -6.04
CA VAL A 83 1.14 -9.11 -5.50
C VAL A 83 0.26 -9.67 -6.62
N LEU A 84 -0.39 -10.80 -6.34
CA LEU A 84 -1.33 -11.46 -7.26
C LEU A 84 -2.62 -11.77 -6.52
N THR A 85 -3.66 -10.93 -6.68
CA THR A 85 -4.83 -10.93 -5.82
C THR A 85 -6.13 -10.56 -6.54
N ASN A 86 -7.27 -10.89 -5.94
CA ASN A 86 -8.58 -10.40 -6.40
C ASN A 86 -8.93 -8.99 -5.86
N SER A 87 -8.09 -8.42 -4.97
CA SER A 87 -8.40 -7.12 -4.40
C SER A 87 -8.03 -5.98 -5.35
N ASN A 88 -9.04 -5.19 -5.73
CA ASN A 88 -8.88 -3.92 -6.45
C ASN A 88 -9.17 -2.71 -5.55
N ARG A 89 -9.17 -2.91 -4.22
CA ARG A 89 -9.42 -1.83 -3.26
C ARG A 89 -8.22 -0.89 -3.20
N GLU A 90 -8.49 0.39 -3.33
CA GLU A 90 -7.46 1.44 -3.27
C GLU A 90 -6.54 1.32 -2.06
N ARG A 91 -7.13 1.10 -0.88
CA ARG A 91 -6.37 0.91 0.37
C ARG A 91 -5.38 -0.24 0.30
N ASP A 92 -5.79 -1.38 -0.26
CA ASP A 92 -4.94 -2.57 -0.35
C ASP A 92 -3.79 -2.36 -1.35
N ILE A 93 -4.09 -1.68 -2.48
CA ILE A 93 -3.11 -1.31 -3.50
C ILE A 93 -2.05 -0.37 -2.90
N LEU A 94 -2.49 0.74 -2.30
CA LEU A 94 -1.58 1.73 -1.70
C LEU A 94 -0.75 1.14 -0.56
N ALA A 95 -1.35 0.29 0.28
CA ALA A 95 -0.63 -0.40 1.35
C ALA A 95 0.44 -1.34 0.79
N ALA A 96 0.12 -2.17 -0.21
CA ALA A 96 1.08 -3.10 -0.81
C ALA A 96 2.28 -2.37 -1.44
N ILE A 97 2.02 -1.30 -2.21
CA ILE A 97 3.08 -0.49 -2.83
C ILE A 97 3.93 0.23 -1.78
N SER A 98 3.31 0.84 -0.77
CA SER A 98 4.04 1.52 0.31
C SER A 98 4.89 0.57 1.15
N HIS A 99 4.51 -0.70 1.26
CA HIS A 99 5.29 -1.76 1.91
C HIS A 99 6.39 -2.34 1.02
N GLY A 100 6.49 -1.92 -0.25
CA GLY A 100 7.59 -2.27 -1.15
C GLY A 100 7.29 -3.42 -2.10
N ALA A 101 6.03 -3.66 -2.46
CA ALA A 101 5.70 -4.53 -3.58
C ALA A 101 6.25 -3.95 -4.89
N ALA A 102 6.92 -4.78 -5.69
CA ALA A 102 7.49 -4.43 -6.99
C ALA A 102 6.47 -4.55 -8.13
N GLY A 103 5.36 -5.25 -7.88
CA GLY A 103 4.27 -5.40 -8.84
C GLY A 103 2.93 -5.64 -8.16
N TYR A 104 1.84 -5.34 -8.88
CA TYR A 104 0.48 -5.59 -8.42
C TYR A 104 -0.39 -6.01 -9.60
N LEU A 105 -0.75 -7.27 -9.65
CA LEU A 105 -1.56 -7.89 -10.68
C LEU A 105 -2.87 -8.41 -10.10
N LEU A 106 -3.93 -8.30 -10.86
CA LEU A 106 -5.22 -8.90 -10.49
C LEU A 106 -5.28 -10.35 -10.96
N LYS A 107 -5.89 -11.24 -10.19
CA LYS A 107 -6.06 -12.66 -10.56
C LYS A 107 -6.93 -12.87 -11.81
N CYS A 108 -7.63 -11.82 -12.29
CA CYS A 108 -8.35 -11.84 -13.57
C CYS A 108 -7.43 -11.54 -14.77
N ALA A 109 -6.16 -11.19 -14.56
CA ALA A 109 -5.17 -11.06 -15.63
C ALA A 109 -4.98 -12.39 -16.35
N SER A 110 -4.61 -12.35 -17.63
CA SER A 110 -4.24 -13.56 -18.36
C SER A 110 -2.94 -14.14 -17.82
N LEU A 111 -2.72 -15.44 -18.05
CA LEU A 111 -1.47 -16.10 -17.66
C LEU A 111 -0.25 -15.46 -18.33
N ASP A 112 -0.39 -15.04 -19.59
CA ASP A 112 0.68 -14.32 -20.30
C ASP A 112 1.02 -13.00 -19.63
N GLN A 113 0.03 -12.24 -19.17
CA GLN A 113 0.26 -11.00 -18.41
C GLN A 113 0.99 -11.24 -17.09
N ILE A 114 0.72 -12.36 -16.43
CA ILE A 114 1.43 -12.73 -15.19
C ILE A 114 2.90 -13.07 -15.50
N ILE A 115 3.16 -13.85 -16.55
CA ILE A 115 4.50 -14.20 -17.01
C ILE A 115 5.28 -12.95 -17.43
N ASP A 116 4.68 -12.09 -18.26
CA ASP A 116 5.28 -10.82 -18.67
C ASP A 116 5.57 -9.92 -17.46
N GLY A 117 4.69 -9.96 -16.45
CA GLY A 117 4.87 -9.26 -15.18
C GLY A 117 6.09 -9.73 -14.41
N ILE A 118 6.34 -11.04 -14.37
CA ILE A 118 7.53 -11.63 -13.75
C ILE A 118 8.79 -11.15 -14.48
N HIS A 119 8.84 -11.29 -15.81
CA HIS A 119 9.97 -10.84 -16.60
C HIS A 119 10.25 -9.34 -16.44
N THR A 120 9.20 -8.51 -16.45
CA THR A 120 9.32 -7.06 -16.25
C THR A 120 9.97 -6.72 -14.91
N VAL A 121 9.53 -7.37 -13.84
CA VAL A 121 10.03 -7.12 -12.48
C VAL A 121 11.46 -7.66 -12.35
N MET A 122 11.77 -8.81 -12.91
CA MET A 122 13.13 -9.37 -12.93
C MET A 122 14.10 -8.52 -13.75
N GLY A 123 13.61 -7.81 -14.78
CA GLY A 123 14.35 -6.80 -15.52
C GLY A 123 14.53 -5.45 -14.79
N GLY A 124 14.09 -5.34 -13.54
CA GLY A 124 14.19 -4.11 -12.73
C GLY A 124 13.05 -3.11 -12.96
N GLY A 125 12.04 -3.47 -13.74
CA GLY A 125 10.81 -2.69 -13.94
C GLY A 125 9.77 -2.93 -12.85
N ALA A 126 8.60 -2.31 -13.00
CA ALA A 126 7.42 -2.54 -12.17
C ALA A 126 6.28 -3.08 -13.04
N SER A 127 5.58 -4.10 -12.55
CA SER A 127 4.42 -4.67 -13.23
C SER A 127 3.14 -4.31 -12.50
N LEU A 128 2.29 -3.52 -13.15
CA LEU A 128 1.04 -3.03 -12.58
C LEU A 128 -0.11 -3.30 -13.55
N ASP A 129 -1.21 -3.86 -13.03
CA ASP A 129 -2.46 -3.86 -13.78
C ASP A 129 -2.82 -2.42 -14.20
N PRO A 130 -3.35 -2.19 -15.42
CA PRO A 130 -3.68 -0.84 -15.90
C PRO A 130 -4.62 -0.06 -14.99
N SER A 131 -5.57 -0.73 -14.34
CA SER A 131 -6.50 -0.12 -13.38
C SER A 131 -5.78 0.33 -12.10
N VAL A 132 -4.82 -0.46 -11.65
CA VAL A 132 -3.95 -0.18 -10.50
C VAL A 132 -3.03 1.00 -10.81
N ALA A 133 -2.38 0.99 -11.98
CA ALA A 133 -1.53 2.09 -12.42
C ALA A 133 -2.30 3.43 -12.49
N LYS A 134 -3.52 3.42 -13.05
CA LYS A 134 -4.40 4.59 -13.09
C LYS A 134 -4.74 5.12 -11.70
N LEU A 135 -4.98 4.23 -10.74
CA LEU A 135 -5.29 4.60 -9.37
C LEU A 135 -4.07 5.23 -8.69
N ILE A 136 -2.89 4.64 -8.84
CA ILE A 136 -1.64 5.19 -8.30
C ILE A 136 -1.36 6.58 -8.90
N MET A 137 -1.50 6.75 -10.22
CA MET A 137 -1.32 8.04 -10.89
C MET A 137 -2.29 9.10 -10.37
N ARG A 138 -3.55 8.75 -10.10
CA ARG A 138 -4.52 9.66 -9.47
C ARG A 138 -4.04 10.08 -8.08
N ASN A 139 -3.59 9.14 -7.26
CA ASN A 139 -3.09 9.45 -5.91
C ASN A 139 -1.80 10.29 -5.94
N ILE A 140 -0.91 10.08 -6.91
CA ILE A 140 0.28 10.92 -7.10
C ILE A 140 -0.11 12.32 -7.61
N SER A 141 -1.11 12.41 -8.49
CA SER A 141 -1.65 13.68 -8.99
C SER A 141 -2.44 14.41 -7.91
N ASP A 142 -3.09 13.68 -7.01
CA ASP A 142 -3.79 14.20 -5.84
C ASP A 142 -2.82 14.54 -4.68
N GLU A 143 -1.55 14.12 -4.71
CA GLU A 143 -0.47 14.68 -3.86
C GLU A 143 -0.07 16.11 -4.29
N SER A 144 -0.44 16.57 -5.47
CA SER A 144 -0.62 17.99 -5.74
C SER A 144 -1.90 18.46 -5.06
N VAL A 145 -1.80 18.86 -3.78
CA VAL A 145 -2.83 19.49 -2.93
C VAL A 145 -4.22 19.26 -3.52
N PRO A 146 -5.06 18.40 -2.94
CA PRO A 146 -6.44 18.34 -3.38
C PRO A 146 -6.99 19.77 -3.23
N ASP A 147 -7.40 20.39 -4.32
CA ASP A 147 -8.22 21.61 -4.27
C ASP A 147 -9.54 21.38 -3.46
N THR A 148 -9.77 20.14 -3.05
CA THR A 148 -10.90 19.68 -2.22
C THR A 148 -10.56 19.45 -0.75
N LEU A 149 -9.29 19.46 -0.31
CA LEU A 149 -8.90 19.58 1.10
C LEU A 149 -8.76 21.07 1.47
N SER A 150 -9.69 21.89 1.07
CA SER A 150 -9.85 23.22 1.62
C SER A 150 -10.61 23.11 2.93
N LEU A 151 -9.88 22.77 4.01
CA LEU A 151 -10.40 23.05 5.33
C LEU A 151 -10.97 24.48 5.29
N SER A 152 -12.21 24.64 5.71
CA SER A 152 -12.80 25.98 5.74
C SER A 152 -11.89 26.92 6.54
N LYS A 153 -11.94 28.21 6.25
CA LYS A 153 -11.12 29.21 6.94
C LYS A 153 -11.16 29.01 8.46
N ARG A 154 -12.34 28.66 8.98
CA ARG A 154 -12.56 28.46 10.41
C ARG A 154 -11.90 27.17 10.94
N LYS A 155 -11.93 26.08 10.18
CA LYS A 155 -11.21 24.84 10.51
C LYS A 155 -9.69 25.06 10.48
N MET A 156 -9.19 25.85 9.53
CA MET A 156 -7.77 26.23 9.49
C MET A 156 -7.33 27.05 10.69
N GLU A 157 -8.15 27.99 11.16
CA GLU A 157 -7.87 28.76 12.38
C GLU A 157 -7.77 27.83 13.60
N VAL A 158 -8.73 26.92 13.77
CA VAL A 158 -8.71 25.91 14.86
C VAL A 158 -7.48 25.02 14.76
N LEU A 159 -7.14 24.51 13.56
CA LEU A 159 -5.98 23.64 13.36
C LEU A 159 -4.65 24.36 13.62
N SER A 160 -4.56 25.66 13.29
CA SER A 160 -3.37 26.46 13.58
C SER A 160 -3.17 26.65 15.08
N LEU A 161 -4.23 26.92 15.83
CA LEU A 161 -4.15 27.04 17.28
C LEU A 161 -3.84 25.71 17.98
N LEU A 162 -4.34 24.59 17.45
CA LEU A 162 -3.92 23.25 17.89
C LEU A 162 -2.42 23.01 17.65
N ALA A 163 -1.88 23.50 16.52
CA ALA A 163 -0.45 23.39 16.21
C ALA A 163 0.41 24.27 17.14
N GLU A 164 -0.12 25.38 17.66
CA GLU A 164 0.51 26.21 18.69
C GLU A 164 0.42 25.61 20.09
N GLY A 165 -0.29 24.46 20.27
CA GLY A 165 -0.39 23.74 21.52
C GLY A 165 -1.56 24.15 22.41
N LEU A 166 -2.49 25.00 21.93
CA LEU A 166 -3.64 25.44 22.71
C LEU A 166 -4.63 24.29 22.94
N VAL A 167 -5.23 24.26 24.13
CA VAL A 167 -6.32 23.33 24.45
C VAL A 167 -7.67 23.88 23.98
N LYS A 168 -8.68 23.01 23.82
CA LYS A 168 -10.00 23.34 23.27
C LYS A 168 -10.66 24.57 23.93
N LYS A 169 -10.47 24.75 25.26
CA LYS A 169 -11.03 25.87 25.98
C LYS A 169 -10.37 27.19 25.57
N GLU A 170 -9.06 27.22 25.48
CA GLU A 170 -8.27 28.37 25.05
C GLU A 170 -8.60 28.77 23.60
N ILE A 171 -8.77 27.75 22.73
CA ILE A 171 -9.20 27.96 21.33
C ILE A 171 -10.61 28.60 21.29
N ALA A 172 -11.53 28.11 22.12
CA ALA A 172 -12.88 28.65 22.20
C ALA A 172 -12.86 30.13 22.62
N ASP A 173 -12.09 30.44 23.64
CA ASP A 173 -11.92 31.80 24.17
C ASP A 173 -11.26 32.72 23.10
N GLN A 174 -10.17 32.26 22.46
CA GLN A 174 -9.43 33.04 21.47
C GLN A 174 -10.23 33.30 20.19
N LEU A 175 -11.04 32.34 19.77
CA LEU A 175 -11.89 32.48 18.58
C LEU A 175 -13.27 33.05 18.88
N ASN A 176 -13.59 33.32 20.14
CA ASN A 176 -14.88 33.80 20.64
C ASN A 176 -16.07 32.94 20.15
N ILE A 177 -15.95 31.61 20.35
CA ILE A 177 -16.98 30.62 19.99
C ILE A 177 -17.22 29.65 21.15
N ALA A 178 -18.34 28.93 21.10
CA ALA A 178 -18.65 27.95 22.14
C ALA A 178 -17.67 26.76 22.09
N TYR A 179 -17.34 26.20 23.26
CA TYR A 179 -16.48 25.00 23.40
C TYR A 179 -16.98 23.83 22.53
N GLY A 180 -18.31 23.59 22.49
CA GLY A 180 -18.89 22.52 21.65
C GLY A 180 -18.67 22.75 20.15
N THR A 181 -18.59 24.02 19.71
CA THR A 181 -18.28 24.36 18.31
C THR A 181 -16.82 24.00 17.96
N VAL A 182 -15.87 24.26 18.89
CA VAL A 182 -14.47 23.84 18.72
C VAL A 182 -14.37 22.32 18.64
N ASP A 183 -15.09 21.59 19.50
CA ASP A 183 -15.10 20.13 19.51
C ASP A 183 -15.63 19.56 18.17
N SER A 184 -16.68 20.17 17.61
CA SER A 184 -17.22 19.80 16.30
C SER A 184 -16.20 20.05 15.19
N TYR A 185 -15.56 21.22 15.16
CA TYR A 185 -14.52 21.51 14.17
C TYR A 185 -13.33 20.54 14.26
N ILE A 186 -12.90 20.17 15.47
CA ILE A 186 -11.80 19.21 15.65
C ILE A 186 -12.18 17.83 15.12
N LYS A 187 -13.41 17.36 15.37
CA LYS A 187 -13.90 16.09 14.80
C LYS A 187 -13.91 16.13 13.27
N GLU A 188 -14.48 17.17 12.69
CA GLU A 188 -14.50 17.34 11.23
C GLU A 188 -13.09 17.44 10.63
N ILE A 189 -12.15 18.15 11.29
CA ILE A 189 -10.73 18.20 10.87
C ILE A 189 -10.11 16.81 10.90
N TYR A 190 -10.38 16.00 11.92
CA TYR A 190 -9.84 14.63 12.00
C TYR A 190 -10.44 13.73 10.93
N GLU A 191 -11.72 13.86 10.64
CA GLU A 191 -12.38 13.13 9.55
C GLU A 191 -11.80 13.53 8.18
N GLU A 192 -11.73 14.83 7.88
CA GLU A 192 -11.20 15.34 6.61
C GLU A 192 -9.72 15.02 6.44
N LEU A 193 -8.93 15.06 7.49
CA LEU A 193 -7.52 14.69 7.47
C LEU A 193 -7.30 13.17 7.64
N HIS A 194 -8.33 12.35 7.82
CA HIS A 194 -8.22 10.90 8.08
C HIS A 194 -7.21 10.58 9.21
N VAL A 195 -7.36 11.24 10.34
CA VAL A 195 -6.54 11.08 11.55
C VAL A 195 -7.41 10.95 12.79
N HIS A 196 -6.83 10.56 13.95
CA HIS A 196 -7.60 10.26 15.15
C HIS A 196 -7.20 11.12 16.37
N ASN A 197 -6.21 12.01 16.26
CA ASN A 197 -5.74 12.85 17.35
C ASN A 197 -5.05 14.12 16.85
N ALA A 198 -4.87 15.10 17.76
CA ALA A 198 -4.29 16.40 17.44
C ALA A 198 -2.83 16.32 16.91
N PRO A 199 -1.91 15.55 17.53
CA PRO A 199 -0.55 15.44 17.00
C PRO A 199 -0.51 14.90 15.56
N SER A 200 -1.34 13.91 15.24
CA SER A 200 -1.45 13.36 13.88
C SER A 200 -2.04 14.37 12.90
N ALA A 201 -3.04 15.16 13.32
CA ALA A 201 -3.63 16.22 12.50
C ALA A 201 -2.61 17.31 12.17
N VAL A 202 -1.87 17.79 13.16
CA VAL A 202 -0.83 18.81 13.00
C VAL A 202 0.30 18.30 12.09
N ASN A 203 0.78 17.09 12.31
CA ASN A 203 1.83 16.48 11.47
C ASN A 203 1.36 16.37 10.00
N LYS A 204 0.16 15.87 9.78
CA LYS A 204 -0.41 15.73 8.43
C LYS A 204 -0.61 17.08 7.76
N ALA A 205 -1.09 18.08 8.48
CA ALA A 205 -1.21 19.46 7.98
C ALA A 205 0.14 20.08 7.58
N HIS A 206 1.21 19.82 8.35
CA HIS A 206 2.57 20.23 7.99
C HIS A 206 3.04 19.56 6.71
N ARG A 207 2.85 18.23 6.58
CA ARG A 207 3.22 17.48 5.37
C ARG A 207 2.47 17.96 4.14
N LEU A 208 1.19 18.30 4.27
CA LEU A 208 0.34 18.84 3.20
C LEU A 208 0.59 20.35 2.93
N GLY A 209 1.47 21.01 3.69
CA GLY A 209 1.78 22.43 3.49
C GLY A 209 0.64 23.39 3.81
N LEU A 210 -0.36 22.94 4.59
CA LEU A 210 -1.57 23.73 4.90
C LEU A 210 -1.27 25.00 5.71
N PHE A 211 -0.18 25.01 6.48
CA PHE A 211 0.26 26.20 7.27
C PHE A 211 1.07 27.20 6.44
N LYS A 212 1.40 26.94 5.17
CA LYS A 212 2.07 27.92 4.33
C LYS A 212 1.06 28.97 3.90
N LYS A 213 1.24 30.21 4.31
CA LYS A 213 0.45 31.34 3.81
C LYS A 213 0.57 31.38 2.29
N ARG A 214 -0.55 31.27 1.56
CA ARG A 214 -0.61 31.70 0.16
C ARG A 214 -0.20 33.18 0.12
N LYS A 215 0.91 33.49 -0.52
CA LYS A 215 1.30 34.86 -0.85
C LYS A 215 0.32 35.44 -1.87
#